data_46656432e32a833d2a7ff091d60de1f2
#
_entry.id   46656432e32a833d2a7ff091d60de1f2
#
_cell.length_a   1.000
_cell.length_b   1.000
_cell.length_c   1.000
_cell.angle_alpha   90.00
_cell.angle_beta   90.00
_cell.angle_gamma   90.00
#
_symmetry.space_group_name_H-M   'P 1'
#
loop_
_entity.id
_entity.type
_entity.pdbx_description
1 polymer ?
#
loop_
_entity_poly.entity_id
_entity_poly.type
_entity_poly.pdbx_seq_one_letter_code
_entity_poly.pdbx_strand_id
1 'polypeptide(L)'
;GPCTMTWDDFLALGENYTGEVEAPKDIHRPLFRAYTSGSTGPSKQVVHSAFSMVGAVQQMNFYGSSDQFRPTWMVTLLPPSLVAVVVSMVLLPLASNKLLILCPFVAAEDVDLEMMRYRPNCWPLIPMFIELVMRNGRVPDDYDMSHLISAGAGCEAYNNNQLERAQKFLNDHNCKTRFTAGYGCSEAGSNMSLPMSAHPIGNGNVGIPMPLTTISIFQPNTEEECTYNQLGEICQSGPGTMLGYDNKKATDNAIKLHSDGKKWLHTGDIGYMTEDGTIFEL
;
A
#
# COMPACT_ATOMS: atom_id res chain seq x y z
N GLY A 1 -19.32 30.80 -0.61
CA GLY A 1 -19.39 29.62 0.22
C GLY A 1 -18.89 28.42 -0.55
N PRO A 2 -18.43 27.35 0.08
CA PRO A 2 -18.04 26.14 -0.64
C PRO A 2 -19.26 25.61 -1.41
N CYS A 3 -19.09 25.32 -2.71
CA CYS A 3 -20.09 24.59 -3.48
C CYS A 3 -20.15 23.15 -2.94
N THR A 4 -20.96 22.94 -1.94
CA THR A 4 -21.27 21.59 -1.43
C THR A 4 -22.61 21.18 -2.01
N MET A 5 -22.71 19.92 -2.42
CA MET A 5 -23.90 19.31 -2.99
C MET A 5 -24.13 18.02 -2.20
N THR A 6 -25.39 17.71 -1.93
CA THR A 6 -25.72 16.40 -1.34
C THR A 6 -25.52 15.29 -2.37
N TRP A 7 -25.41 14.07 -1.92
CA TRP A 7 -25.31 12.92 -2.82
C TRP A 7 -26.55 12.78 -3.72
N ASP A 8 -27.73 13.02 -3.16
CA ASP A 8 -28.98 12.93 -3.89
C ASP A 8 -29.10 14.04 -4.96
N ASP A 9 -28.69 15.27 -4.64
CA ASP A 9 -28.60 16.35 -5.63
C ASP A 9 -27.62 16.03 -6.76
N PHE A 10 -26.48 15.39 -6.42
CA PHE A 10 -25.51 14.97 -7.42
C PHE A 10 -26.08 13.88 -8.35
N LEU A 11 -26.80 12.88 -7.82
CA LEU A 11 -27.45 11.86 -8.62
C LEU A 11 -28.55 12.43 -9.51
N ALA A 12 -29.33 13.38 -8.99
CA ALA A 12 -30.39 14.05 -9.74
C ALA A 12 -29.89 14.77 -11.01
N LEU A 13 -28.64 15.23 -11.02
CA LEU A 13 -28.02 15.81 -12.23
C LEU A 13 -27.91 14.83 -13.39
N GLY A 14 -27.82 13.52 -13.09
CA GLY A 14 -27.68 12.46 -14.09
C GLY A 14 -29.01 11.82 -14.52
N GLU A 15 -30.11 12.01 -13.78
CA GLU A 15 -31.37 11.30 -14.02
C GLU A 15 -31.93 11.43 -15.44
N ASN A 16 -31.72 12.57 -16.07
CA ASN A 16 -32.20 12.88 -17.43
C ASN A 16 -31.10 12.82 -18.49
N TYR A 17 -29.91 12.32 -18.12
CA TYR A 17 -28.81 12.23 -19.08
C TYR A 17 -29.02 11.04 -20.01
N THR A 18 -29.20 11.32 -21.29
CA THR A 18 -29.41 10.31 -22.36
C THR A 18 -28.22 10.19 -23.32
N GLY A 19 -27.15 10.93 -23.07
CA GLY A 19 -25.94 10.89 -23.90
C GLY A 19 -25.09 9.65 -23.65
N GLU A 20 -24.24 9.30 -24.60
CA GLU A 20 -23.20 8.30 -24.39
C GLU A 20 -22.08 8.86 -23.48
N VAL A 21 -21.64 8.05 -22.55
CA VAL A 21 -20.47 8.36 -21.73
C VAL A 21 -19.25 7.72 -22.38
N GLU A 22 -18.50 8.51 -23.12
CA GLU A 22 -17.22 8.05 -23.66
C GLU A 22 -16.14 8.04 -22.55
N ALA A 23 -15.51 6.89 -22.36
CA ALA A 23 -14.34 6.80 -21.49
C ALA A 23 -13.18 7.55 -22.16
N PRO A 24 -12.50 8.45 -21.44
CA PRO A 24 -11.35 9.15 -22.01
C PRO A 24 -10.24 8.17 -22.40
N LYS A 25 -9.72 8.33 -23.61
CA LYS A 25 -8.70 7.43 -24.17
C LYS A 25 -7.28 7.67 -23.62
N ASP A 26 -7.02 8.86 -23.10
CA ASP A 26 -5.71 9.19 -22.51
C ASP A 26 -5.57 8.58 -21.11
N ILE A 27 -4.80 7.50 -21.02
CA ILE A 27 -4.50 6.79 -19.77
C ILE A 27 -3.53 7.55 -18.86
N HIS A 28 -2.84 8.56 -19.37
CA HIS A 28 -1.88 9.38 -18.63
C HIS A 28 -2.51 10.64 -18.03
N ARG A 29 -3.76 10.96 -18.35
CA ARG A 29 -4.44 12.09 -17.72
C ARG A 29 -4.67 11.86 -16.22
N PRO A 30 -4.80 12.93 -15.41
CA PRO A 30 -5.21 12.81 -14.01
C PRO A 30 -6.53 12.04 -13.86
N LEU A 31 -6.52 11.01 -13.02
CA LEU A 31 -7.68 10.17 -12.73
C LEU A 31 -8.07 10.24 -11.25
N PHE A 32 -7.10 10.11 -10.37
CA PHE A 32 -7.31 10.00 -8.93
C PHE A 32 -6.45 11.00 -8.18
N ARG A 33 -7.04 11.60 -7.15
CA ARG A 33 -6.37 12.56 -6.26
C ARG A 33 -6.60 12.15 -4.82
N ALA A 34 -5.54 12.10 -4.04
CA ALA A 34 -5.59 11.79 -2.61
C ALA A 34 -4.65 12.72 -1.84
N TYR A 35 -4.89 12.87 -0.56
CA TYR A 35 -4.01 13.61 0.33
C TYR A 35 -3.06 12.65 1.04
N THR A 36 -1.79 13.05 1.16
CA THR A 36 -0.81 12.33 1.99
C THR A 36 -1.11 12.54 3.47
N SER A 37 -0.64 11.63 4.33
CA SER A 37 -0.81 11.71 5.78
C SER A 37 -0.18 12.96 6.41
N GLY A 38 0.80 13.57 5.72
CA GLY A 38 1.50 14.75 6.23
C GLY A 38 2.48 14.46 7.37
N SER A 39 2.96 13.22 7.50
CA SER A 39 3.91 12.81 8.55
C SER A 39 5.19 13.66 8.58
N THR A 40 5.65 14.13 7.43
CA THR A 40 6.89 14.92 7.26
C THR A 40 6.63 16.41 6.96
N GLY A 41 5.37 16.87 7.03
CA GLY A 41 5.01 18.26 6.72
C GLY A 41 3.54 18.44 6.37
N PRO A 42 3.14 19.58 5.81
CA PRO A 42 1.75 19.78 5.38
C PRO A 42 1.31 18.72 4.39
N SER A 43 0.09 18.21 4.57
CA SER A 43 -0.53 17.26 3.65
C SER A 43 -0.51 17.79 2.21
N LYS A 44 -0.07 16.95 1.27
CA LYS A 44 0.02 17.27 -0.15
C LYS A 44 -0.99 16.45 -0.93
N GLN A 45 -1.56 17.01 -1.97
CA GLN A 45 -2.44 16.26 -2.85
C GLN A 45 -1.63 15.57 -3.94
N VAL A 46 -1.54 14.23 -3.87
CA VAL A 46 -0.96 13.39 -4.93
C VAL A 46 -1.95 13.21 -6.07
N VAL A 47 -1.45 13.16 -7.29
CA VAL A 47 -2.24 12.99 -8.51
C VAL A 47 -1.79 11.74 -9.25
N HIS A 48 -2.69 10.79 -9.42
CA HIS A 48 -2.44 9.57 -10.18
C HIS A 48 -3.22 9.55 -11.50
N SER A 49 -2.64 8.90 -12.50
CA SER A 49 -3.30 8.56 -13.76
C SER A 49 -3.86 7.12 -13.71
N ALA A 50 -4.67 6.75 -14.71
CA ALA A 50 -5.06 5.36 -14.90
C ALA A 50 -3.83 4.46 -15.11
N PHE A 51 -2.82 4.95 -15.85
CA PHE A 51 -1.56 4.24 -16.07
C PHE A 51 -0.84 3.94 -14.76
N SER A 52 -0.64 4.93 -13.88
CA SER A 52 0.08 4.71 -12.63
C SER A 52 -0.69 3.83 -11.65
N MET A 53 -2.02 3.95 -11.57
CA MET A 53 -2.83 3.09 -10.70
C MET A 53 -2.83 1.63 -11.16
N VAL A 54 -3.00 1.41 -12.47
CA VAL A 54 -2.92 0.05 -13.05
C VAL A 54 -1.50 -0.49 -12.95
N GLY A 55 -0.49 0.35 -13.17
CA GLY A 55 0.93 -0.02 -12.99
C GLY A 55 1.21 -0.51 -11.57
N ALA A 56 0.74 0.20 -10.54
CA ALA A 56 0.88 -0.23 -9.15
C ALA A 56 0.14 -1.55 -8.86
N VAL A 57 -1.05 -1.74 -9.43
CA VAL A 57 -1.76 -3.04 -9.33
C VAL A 57 -0.96 -4.16 -10.00
N GLN A 58 -0.38 -3.93 -11.19
CA GLN A 58 0.43 -4.93 -11.87
C GLN A 58 1.69 -5.32 -11.09
N GLN A 59 2.36 -4.36 -10.44
CA GLN A 59 3.49 -4.63 -9.55
C GLN A 59 3.12 -5.62 -8.44
N MET A 60 1.92 -5.50 -7.88
CA MET A 60 1.45 -6.33 -6.77
C MET A 60 0.73 -7.61 -7.22
N ASN A 61 0.28 -7.71 -8.47
CA ASN A 61 -0.46 -8.87 -8.96
C ASN A 61 0.42 -10.11 -9.18
N PHE A 62 1.68 -10.02 -8.84
CA PHE A 62 2.62 -11.13 -8.82
C PHE A 62 2.20 -12.27 -7.88
N TYR A 63 1.41 -11.98 -6.85
CA TYR A 63 0.80 -12.98 -5.97
C TYR A 63 -0.43 -13.65 -6.59
N GLY A 64 -0.29 -14.24 -7.77
CA GLY A 64 -1.37 -14.75 -8.60
C GLY A 64 -2.48 -15.50 -7.86
N SER A 65 -3.70 -15.37 -8.36
CA SER A 65 -4.81 -16.27 -8.08
C SER A 65 -4.85 -17.35 -9.18
N SER A 66 -5.19 -18.58 -8.82
CA SER A 66 -5.55 -19.60 -9.80
C SER A 66 -7.04 -19.56 -10.06
N ASP A 67 -7.48 -19.99 -11.25
CA ASP A 67 -8.92 -20.09 -11.58
C ASP A 67 -9.69 -21.05 -10.66
N GLN A 68 -8.97 -21.92 -9.96
CA GLN A 68 -9.54 -22.93 -9.06
C GLN A 68 -9.73 -22.42 -7.62
N PHE A 69 -9.08 -21.33 -7.23
CA PHE A 69 -9.14 -20.77 -5.88
C PHE A 69 -9.22 -19.25 -5.92
N ARG A 70 -10.34 -18.72 -5.43
CA ARG A 70 -10.61 -17.28 -5.33
C ARG A 70 -10.52 -16.86 -3.87
N PRO A 71 -9.34 -16.45 -3.37
CA PRO A 71 -9.18 -16.06 -1.99
C PRO A 71 -10.04 -14.84 -1.65
N THR A 72 -10.56 -14.81 -0.44
CA THR A 72 -11.24 -13.64 0.12
C THR A 72 -10.22 -12.63 0.63
N TRP A 73 -10.43 -11.36 0.28
CA TRP A 73 -9.64 -10.22 0.70
C TRP A 73 -10.48 -9.29 1.55
N MET A 74 -10.16 -9.16 2.83
CA MET A 74 -10.96 -8.34 3.75
C MET A 74 -10.31 -6.98 3.96
N VAL A 75 -11.09 -5.94 3.75
CA VAL A 75 -10.70 -4.54 3.99
C VAL A 75 -11.58 -3.98 5.10
N THR A 76 -10.94 -3.58 6.19
CA THR A 76 -11.63 -3.10 7.39
C THR A 76 -11.16 -1.68 7.72
N LEU A 77 -12.11 -0.77 7.94
CA LEU A 77 -11.91 0.58 8.51
C LEU A 77 -10.99 1.55 7.72
N LEU A 78 -10.25 1.08 6.74
CA LEU A 78 -9.32 1.94 6.04
C LEU A 78 -10.07 2.81 5.03
N PRO A 79 -9.93 4.15 5.09
CA PRO A 79 -10.70 5.05 4.23
C PRO A 79 -10.24 4.95 2.77
N PRO A 80 -11.19 4.91 1.82
CA PRO A 80 -10.88 4.87 0.38
C PRO A 80 -10.26 6.18 -0.15
N SER A 81 -10.03 7.16 0.71
CA SER A 81 -9.26 8.36 0.40
C SER A 81 -7.75 8.13 0.37
N LEU A 82 -7.27 6.98 0.89
CA LEU A 82 -5.86 6.61 0.84
C LEU A 82 -5.53 5.87 -0.46
N VAL A 83 -4.45 6.26 -1.11
CA VAL A 83 -3.97 5.60 -2.35
C VAL A 83 -3.76 4.10 -2.14
N ALA A 84 -3.11 3.73 -1.03
CA ALA A 84 -2.86 2.32 -0.69
C ALA A 84 -4.16 1.51 -0.58
N VAL A 85 -5.22 2.08 -0.03
CA VAL A 85 -6.52 1.40 0.07
C VAL A 85 -7.14 1.20 -1.30
N VAL A 86 -7.19 2.25 -2.13
CA VAL A 86 -7.77 2.13 -3.48
C VAL A 86 -6.98 1.13 -4.32
N VAL A 87 -5.66 1.22 -4.34
CA VAL A 87 -4.82 0.40 -5.21
C VAL A 87 -4.70 -1.02 -4.70
N SER A 88 -4.19 -1.21 -3.46
CA SER A 88 -3.84 -2.56 -2.98
C SER A 88 -4.99 -3.29 -2.30
N MET A 89 -6.01 -2.58 -1.82
CA MET A 89 -7.10 -3.21 -1.08
C MET A 89 -8.42 -3.27 -1.85
N VAL A 90 -8.56 -2.50 -2.95
CA VAL A 90 -9.76 -2.54 -3.80
C VAL A 90 -9.41 -2.99 -5.23
N LEU A 91 -8.56 -2.24 -5.93
CA LEU A 91 -8.27 -2.54 -7.34
C LEU A 91 -7.50 -3.86 -7.50
N LEU A 92 -6.50 -4.12 -6.66
CA LEU A 92 -5.72 -5.36 -6.73
C LEU A 92 -6.58 -6.62 -6.55
N PRO A 93 -7.41 -6.78 -5.50
CA PRO A 93 -8.25 -7.97 -5.39
C PRO A 93 -9.25 -8.11 -6.53
N LEU A 94 -9.82 -7.01 -7.04
CA LEU A 94 -10.72 -7.06 -8.20
C LEU A 94 -9.97 -7.49 -9.48
N ALA A 95 -8.80 -6.91 -9.74
CA ALA A 95 -7.97 -7.27 -10.89
C ALA A 95 -7.40 -8.69 -10.81
N SER A 96 -7.24 -9.23 -9.60
CA SER A 96 -6.70 -10.57 -9.33
C SER A 96 -7.79 -11.64 -9.14
N ASN A 97 -9.04 -11.35 -9.51
CA ASN A 97 -10.17 -12.27 -9.37
C ASN A 97 -10.40 -12.78 -7.92
N LYS A 98 -10.14 -11.94 -6.92
CA LYS A 98 -10.38 -12.25 -5.51
C LYS A 98 -11.79 -11.81 -5.08
N LEU A 99 -12.31 -12.44 -4.03
CA LEU A 99 -13.57 -12.01 -3.42
C LEU A 99 -13.26 -10.89 -2.41
N LEU A 100 -13.82 -9.71 -2.64
CA LEU A 100 -13.60 -8.56 -1.80
C LEU A 100 -14.68 -8.47 -0.70
N ILE A 101 -14.24 -8.40 0.55
CA ILE A 101 -15.09 -8.16 1.72
C ILE A 101 -14.79 -6.74 2.21
N LEU A 102 -15.76 -5.85 2.10
CA LEU A 102 -15.65 -4.47 2.57
C LEU A 102 -16.38 -4.30 3.89
N CYS A 103 -15.67 -3.88 4.92
CA CYS A 103 -16.18 -3.59 6.26
C CYS A 103 -15.89 -2.13 6.67
N PRO A 104 -16.48 -1.12 5.99
CA PRO A 104 -16.10 0.28 6.17
C PRO A 104 -16.63 0.92 7.46
N PHE A 105 -17.63 0.32 8.09
CA PHE A 105 -18.34 0.90 9.24
C PHE A 105 -18.17 0.09 10.53
N VAL A 106 -17.16 -0.75 10.59
CA VAL A 106 -16.83 -1.52 11.79
C VAL A 106 -16.12 -0.59 12.78
N ALA A 107 -16.40 -0.70 14.08
CA ALA A 107 -15.58 -0.02 15.08
C ALA A 107 -14.18 -0.66 15.14
N ALA A 108 -13.16 0.12 15.38
CA ALA A 108 -11.77 -0.38 15.42
C ALA A 108 -11.61 -1.52 16.45
N GLU A 109 -12.35 -1.43 17.54
CA GLU A 109 -12.40 -2.42 18.61
C GLU A 109 -13.02 -3.75 18.16
N ASP A 110 -13.77 -3.79 17.06
CA ASP A 110 -14.51 -4.98 16.59
C ASP A 110 -13.89 -5.64 15.34
N VAL A 111 -12.69 -5.24 14.96
CA VAL A 111 -11.96 -5.82 13.82
C VAL A 111 -11.74 -7.34 13.97
N ASP A 112 -11.51 -7.82 15.19
CA ASP A 112 -11.39 -9.25 15.51
C ASP A 112 -12.71 -10.02 15.29
N LEU A 113 -13.85 -9.42 15.63
CA LEU A 113 -15.16 -10.04 15.42
C LEU A 113 -15.45 -10.23 13.93
N GLU A 114 -15.15 -9.23 13.12
CA GLU A 114 -15.34 -9.33 11.67
C GLU A 114 -14.35 -10.31 11.03
N MET A 115 -13.11 -10.35 11.50
CA MET A 115 -12.12 -11.35 11.07
C MET A 115 -12.63 -12.78 11.37
N MET A 116 -13.13 -13.02 12.56
CA MET A 116 -13.67 -14.32 12.94
C MET A 116 -14.94 -14.66 12.17
N ARG A 117 -15.80 -13.68 11.91
CA ARG A 117 -17.07 -13.84 11.16
C ARG A 117 -16.82 -14.23 9.71
N TYR A 118 -15.95 -13.51 9.03
CA TYR A 118 -15.75 -13.68 7.57
C TYR A 118 -14.63 -14.66 7.22
N ARG A 119 -13.75 -15.00 8.17
CA ARG A 119 -12.62 -15.91 7.96
C ARG A 119 -11.85 -15.62 6.65
N PRO A 120 -11.33 -14.40 6.45
CA PRO A 120 -10.69 -14.02 5.19
C PRO A 120 -9.43 -14.85 4.93
N ASN A 121 -9.08 -15.04 3.65
CA ASN A 121 -7.79 -15.64 3.30
C ASN A 121 -6.67 -14.60 3.31
N CYS A 122 -6.97 -13.36 2.95
CA CYS A 122 -6.03 -12.24 2.96
C CYS A 122 -6.55 -11.14 3.89
N TRP A 123 -5.71 -10.73 4.83
CA TRP A 123 -6.05 -9.76 5.84
C TRP A 123 -5.00 -8.65 5.91
N PRO A 124 -5.11 -7.62 5.04
CA PRO A 124 -4.28 -6.44 5.12
C PRO A 124 -4.71 -5.56 6.29
N LEU A 125 -3.73 -5.08 7.04
CA LEU A 125 -3.92 -4.36 8.28
C LEU A 125 -3.07 -3.09 8.34
N ILE A 126 -3.29 -2.31 9.38
CA ILE A 126 -2.30 -1.37 9.92
C ILE A 126 -1.85 -1.88 11.31
N PRO A 127 -0.67 -1.44 11.78
CA PRO A 127 -0.13 -1.88 13.06
C PRO A 127 -1.11 -1.81 14.23
N MET A 128 -1.87 -0.73 14.30
CA MET A 128 -2.85 -0.52 15.36
C MET A 128 -3.92 -1.63 15.42
N PHE A 129 -4.37 -2.15 14.29
CA PHE A 129 -5.47 -3.14 14.30
C PHE A 129 -5.03 -4.49 14.84
N ILE A 130 -3.87 -5.00 14.45
CA ILE A 130 -3.40 -6.27 15.01
C ILE A 130 -3.09 -6.15 16.51
N GLU A 131 -2.60 -5.00 16.96
CA GLU A 131 -2.42 -4.73 18.38
C GLU A 131 -3.75 -4.69 19.14
N LEU A 132 -4.80 -4.09 18.56
CA LEU A 132 -6.15 -4.10 19.14
C LEU A 132 -6.70 -5.52 19.25
N VAL A 133 -6.58 -6.33 18.19
CA VAL A 133 -7.02 -7.73 18.19
C VAL A 133 -6.35 -8.53 19.31
N MET A 134 -5.03 -8.42 19.45
CA MET A 134 -4.30 -9.09 20.52
C MET A 134 -4.71 -8.59 21.91
N ARG A 135 -4.89 -7.27 22.07
CA ARG A 135 -5.24 -6.67 23.35
C ARG A 135 -6.67 -6.98 23.80
N ASN A 136 -7.61 -7.09 22.86
CA ASN A 136 -9.01 -7.36 23.17
C ASN A 136 -9.22 -8.73 23.80
N GLY A 137 -8.38 -9.71 23.49
CA GLY A 137 -8.45 -11.07 24.06
C GLY A 137 -9.76 -11.80 23.77
N ARG A 138 -10.48 -11.41 22.70
CA ARG A 138 -11.77 -12.01 22.31
C ARG A 138 -11.63 -13.16 21.33
N VAL A 139 -10.46 -13.29 20.70
CA VAL A 139 -10.17 -14.43 19.84
C VAL A 139 -9.92 -15.64 20.74
N PRO A 140 -10.73 -16.73 20.65
CA PRO A 140 -10.53 -17.91 21.48
C PRO A 140 -9.18 -18.55 21.24
N ASP A 141 -8.54 -19.11 22.28
CA ASP A 141 -7.22 -19.75 22.17
C ASP A 141 -7.19 -20.91 21.17
N ASP A 142 -8.33 -21.57 20.95
CA ASP A 142 -8.50 -22.67 20.00
C ASP A 142 -9.02 -22.21 18.61
N TYR A 143 -9.15 -20.88 18.39
CA TYR A 143 -9.58 -20.37 17.09
C TYR A 143 -8.54 -20.64 16.01
N ASP A 144 -8.92 -21.38 14.97
CA ASP A 144 -8.03 -21.79 13.89
C ASP A 144 -7.94 -20.71 12.78
N MET A 145 -6.76 -20.09 12.65
CA MET A 145 -6.41 -19.13 11.61
C MET A 145 -5.68 -19.75 10.42
N SER A 146 -5.72 -21.05 10.24
CA SER A 146 -5.09 -21.73 9.08
C SER A 146 -5.67 -21.30 7.73
N HIS A 147 -6.84 -20.64 7.73
CA HIS A 147 -7.45 -20.07 6.54
C HIS A 147 -6.68 -18.84 5.99
N LEU A 148 -5.86 -18.18 6.82
CA LEU A 148 -5.06 -17.05 6.38
C LEU A 148 -3.87 -17.52 5.53
N ILE A 149 -3.80 -17.04 4.30
CA ILE A 149 -2.68 -17.26 3.37
C ILE A 149 -1.82 -16.00 3.20
N SER A 150 -2.34 -14.84 3.64
CA SER A 150 -1.64 -13.57 3.68
C SER A 150 -2.13 -12.74 4.86
N ALA A 151 -1.22 -12.34 5.71
CA ALA A 151 -1.45 -11.40 6.78
C ALA A 151 -0.27 -10.43 6.86
N GLY A 152 -0.55 -9.15 6.92
CA GLY A 152 0.50 -8.15 7.00
C GLY A 152 -0.06 -6.75 7.19
N ALA A 153 0.82 -5.85 7.49
CA ALA A 153 0.44 -4.47 7.68
C ALA A 153 1.40 -3.50 6.97
N GLY A 154 0.95 -2.28 6.81
CA GLY A 154 1.69 -1.19 6.19
C GLY A 154 1.17 0.15 6.66
N CYS A 155 1.56 1.21 5.98
CA CYS A 155 1.20 2.60 6.27
C CYS A 155 1.85 3.20 7.53
N GLU A 156 2.43 2.40 8.39
CA GLU A 156 3.13 2.82 9.62
C GLU A 156 4.33 1.90 9.86
N ALA A 157 5.36 2.41 10.49
CA ALA A 157 6.53 1.62 10.87
C ALA A 157 6.21 0.62 12.00
N TYR A 158 6.79 -0.56 11.91
CA TYR A 158 6.76 -1.57 12.95
C TYR A 158 8.10 -1.65 13.66
N ASN A 159 8.10 -1.75 14.98
CA ASN A 159 9.27 -2.23 15.70
C ASN A 159 9.29 -3.77 15.78
N ASN A 160 10.47 -4.32 16.05
CA ASN A 160 10.67 -5.76 16.09
C ASN A 160 9.74 -6.49 17.07
N ASN A 161 9.54 -5.91 18.25
CA ASN A 161 8.69 -6.51 19.27
C ASN A 161 7.24 -6.62 18.80
N GLN A 162 6.73 -5.61 18.07
CA GLN A 162 5.39 -5.67 17.48
C GLN A 162 5.27 -6.78 16.43
N LEU A 163 6.26 -6.90 15.55
CA LEU A 163 6.30 -7.96 14.53
C LEU A 163 6.36 -9.36 15.15
N GLU A 164 7.21 -9.55 16.16
CA GLU A 164 7.35 -10.83 16.88
C GLU A 164 6.07 -11.20 17.60
N ARG A 165 5.41 -10.25 18.26
CA ARG A 165 4.13 -10.48 18.95
C ARG A 165 3.03 -10.83 17.96
N ALA A 166 2.92 -10.11 16.85
CA ALA A 166 1.94 -10.40 15.80
C ALA A 166 2.17 -11.80 15.21
N GLN A 167 3.44 -12.15 14.91
CA GLN A 167 3.77 -13.48 14.41
C GLN A 167 3.47 -14.59 15.43
N LYS A 168 3.82 -14.35 16.69
CA LYS A 168 3.50 -15.30 17.77
C LYS A 168 1.99 -15.52 17.89
N PHE A 169 1.21 -14.44 17.90
CA PHE A 169 -0.26 -14.52 17.93
C PHE A 169 -0.81 -15.37 16.79
N LEU A 170 -0.34 -15.15 15.55
CA LEU A 170 -0.74 -15.96 14.40
C LEU A 170 -0.36 -17.44 14.57
N ASN A 171 0.85 -17.71 15.03
CA ASN A 171 1.34 -19.08 15.24
C ASN A 171 0.54 -19.82 16.33
N ASP A 172 0.22 -19.13 17.44
CA ASP A 172 -0.59 -19.68 18.53
C ASP A 172 -1.99 -20.09 18.05
N HIS A 173 -2.51 -19.44 16.98
CA HIS A 173 -3.79 -19.73 16.34
C HIS A 173 -3.64 -20.58 15.05
N ASN A 174 -2.60 -21.39 14.94
CA ASN A 174 -2.37 -22.32 13.82
C ASN A 174 -2.18 -21.66 12.43
N CYS A 175 -1.96 -20.36 12.35
CA CYS A 175 -1.62 -19.70 11.10
C CYS A 175 -0.18 -20.03 10.68
N LYS A 176 -0.01 -20.51 9.44
CA LYS A 176 1.33 -20.84 8.89
C LYS A 176 1.95 -19.69 8.11
N THR A 177 1.17 -18.62 7.91
CA THR A 177 1.60 -17.46 7.15
C THR A 177 2.53 -16.59 7.98
N ARG A 178 3.60 -16.12 7.35
CA ARG A 178 4.47 -15.13 7.95
C ARG A 178 3.74 -13.77 7.98
N PHE A 179 3.75 -13.12 9.14
CA PHE A 179 3.30 -11.73 9.24
C PHE A 179 4.31 -10.81 8.59
N THR A 180 3.87 -9.91 7.72
CA THR A 180 4.75 -9.08 6.90
C THR A 180 4.50 -7.59 7.12
N ALA A 181 5.56 -6.80 6.98
CA ALA A 181 5.46 -5.35 6.89
C ALA A 181 5.80 -4.91 5.47
N GLY A 182 4.93 -4.08 4.86
CA GLY A 182 5.15 -3.49 3.54
C GLY A 182 5.67 -2.07 3.67
N TYR A 183 6.54 -1.67 2.74
CA TYR A 183 7.02 -0.30 2.59
C TYR A 183 6.52 0.30 1.29
N GLY A 184 6.12 1.54 1.36
CA GLY A 184 5.66 2.32 0.21
C GLY A 184 5.01 3.62 0.63
N CYS A 185 4.64 4.42 -0.36
CA CYS A 185 4.03 5.72 -0.15
C CYS A 185 2.93 6.02 -1.16
N SER A 186 2.15 7.05 -0.88
CA SER A 186 1.10 7.51 -1.79
C SER A 186 1.65 7.91 -3.16
N GLU A 187 2.82 8.48 -3.21
CA GLU A 187 3.53 8.95 -4.39
C GLU A 187 3.97 7.81 -5.32
N ALA A 188 4.21 6.63 -4.75
CA ALA A 188 4.57 5.40 -5.48
C ALA A 188 3.36 4.56 -5.90
N GLY A 189 2.15 5.00 -5.55
CA GLY A 189 0.91 4.29 -5.85
C GLY A 189 0.56 3.17 -4.88
N SER A 190 1.33 2.88 -3.88
CA SER A 190 1.18 1.97 -2.76
C SER A 190 2.53 1.37 -2.36
N ASN A 191 2.70 0.05 -2.48
CA ASN A 191 3.91 -0.65 -2.07
C ASN A 191 5.05 -0.45 -3.07
N MET A 192 6.24 -0.15 -2.55
CA MET A 192 7.50 -0.04 -3.29
C MET A 192 8.33 -1.31 -3.15
N SER A 193 8.21 -2.00 -2.02
CA SER A 193 8.95 -3.23 -1.74
C SER A 193 8.04 -4.40 -1.39
N LEU A 194 8.56 -5.60 -1.64
CA LEU A 194 8.01 -6.88 -1.18
C LEU A 194 8.66 -7.25 0.14
N PRO A 195 7.89 -7.64 1.15
CA PRO A 195 8.44 -8.12 2.42
C PRO A 195 9.05 -9.53 2.29
N MET A 196 9.80 -9.76 1.23
CA MET A 196 10.53 -10.99 0.94
C MET A 196 12.02 -10.68 0.98
N SER A 197 12.73 -11.35 1.86
CA SER A 197 14.15 -11.14 2.05
C SER A 197 14.77 -12.40 2.68
N ALA A 198 16.04 -12.64 2.43
CA ALA A 198 16.83 -13.64 3.14
C ALA A 198 17.09 -13.23 4.60
N HIS A 199 16.98 -11.93 4.91
CA HIS A 199 17.16 -11.39 6.25
C HIS A 199 15.87 -11.48 7.08
N PRO A 200 15.97 -11.55 8.42
CA PRO A 200 14.81 -11.48 9.30
C PRO A 200 14.02 -10.20 9.10
N ILE A 201 12.70 -10.27 9.23
CA ILE A 201 11.86 -9.07 9.28
C ILE A 201 12.19 -8.29 10.54
N GLY A 202 12.15 -6.97 10.44
CA GLY A 202 12.46 -6.04 11.52
C GLY A 202 13.79 -5.31 11.32
N ASN A 203 14.15 -4.46 12.27
CA ASN A 203 15.33 -3.60 12.20
C ASN A 203 15.40 -2.76 10.91
N GLY A 204 14.24 -2.24 10.46
CA GLY A 204 14.15 -1.46 9.23
C GLY A 204 14.14 -2.29 7.94
N ASN A 205 14.24 -3.62 8.00
CA ASN A 205 14.11 -4.46 6.81
C ASN A 205 12.72 -4.35 6.21
N VAL A 206 12.63 -3.72 5.05
CA VAL A 206 11.39 -3.53 4.28
C VAL A 206 11.31 -4.44 3.04
N GLY A 207 12.27 -5.37 2.89
CA GLY A 207 12.29 -6.37 1.83
C GLY A 207 13.02 -5.95 0.57
N ILE A 208 12.59 -6.43 -0.57
CA ILE A 208 13.20 -6.24 -1.88
C ILE A 208 12.28 -5.42 -2.81
N PRO A 209 12.81 -4.77 -3.87
CA PRO A 209 11.98 -4.02 -4.80
C PRO A 209 10.82 -4.83 -5.38
N MET A 210 9.65 -4.19 -5.54
CA MET A 210 8.51 -4.77 -6.26
C MET A 210 8.86 -5.09 -7.71
N PRO A 211 8.21 -6.09 -8.33
CA PRO A 211 8.31 -6.31 -9.78
C PRO A 211 8.04 -5.02 -10.57
N LEU A 212 8.70 -4.85 -11.70
CA LEU A 212 8.62 -3.67 -12.57
C LEU A 212 9.09 -2.36 -11.92
N THR A 213 9.69 -2.44 -10.74
CA THR A 213 10.19 -1.28 -9.98
C THR A 213 11.70 -1.38 -9.83
N THR A 214 12.39 -0.28 -10.05
CA THR A 214 13.78 -0.11 -9.65
C THR A 214 13.80 0.74 -8.38
N ILE A 215 14.49 0.27 -7.35
CA ILE A 215 14.84 1.07 -6.18
C ILE A 215 16.35 1.23 -6.15
N SER A 216 16.82 2.44 -5.94
CA SER A 216 18.23 2.75 -5.71
C SER A 216 18.37 3.72 -4.54
N ILE A 217 19.53 3.70 -3.93
CA ILE A 217 19.88 4.60 -2.84
C ILE A 217 20.79 5.68 -3.42
N PHE A 218 20.40 6.94 -3.29
CA PHE A 218 21.20 8.06 -3.79
C PHE A 218 21.70 8.93 -2.64
N GLN A 219 22.85 9.55 -2.84
CA GLN A 219 23.28 10.62 -1.95
C GLN A 219 22.20 11.72 -1.94
N PRO A 220 21.76 12.18 -0.75
CA PRO A 220 20.66 13.15 -0.66
C PRO A 220 20.90 14.40 -1.52
N ASN A 221 19.89 14.78 -2.29
CA ASN A 221 19.89 15.91 -3.22
C ASN A 221 20.87 15.80 -4.40
N THR A 222 21.38 14.63 -4.72
CA THR A 222 22.26 14.39 -5.88
C THR A 222 21.70 13.28 -6.77
N GLU A 223 22.39 12.98 -7.88
CA GLU A 223 22.16 11.82 -8.73
C GLU A 223 23.26 10.75 -8.53
N GLU A 224 24.07 10.90 -7.49
CA GLU A 224 25.14 9.95 -7.18
C GLU A 224 24.56 8.76 -6.42
N GLU A 225 24.63 7.59 -7.04
CA GLU A 225 24.15 6.34 -6.45
C GLU A 225 25.11 5.85 -5.36
N CYS A 226 24.58 5.50 -4.21
CA CYS A 226 25.32 4.93 -3.10
C CYS A 226 25.75 3.49 -3.42
N THR A 227 26.87 3.09 -2.83
CA THR A 227 27.26 1.67 -2.82
C THR A 227 26.41 0.88 -1.82
N TYR A 228 26.42 -0.46 -1.93
CA TYR A 228 25.74 -1.31 -0.96
C TYR A 228 26.17 -1.02 0.47
N ASN A 229 25.22 -1.10 1.38
CA ASN A 229 25.35 -0.81 2.81
C ASN A 229 25.69 0.67 3.14
N GLN A 230 25.67 1.55 2.16
CA GLN A 230 25.84 3.00 2.37
C GLN A 230 24.49 3.67 2.54
N LEU A 231 24.38 4.54 3.53
CA LEU A 231 23.19 5.33 3.78
C LEU A 231 22.99 6.41 2.72
N GLY A 232 21.74 6.56 2.31
CA GLY A 232 21.28 7.60 1.39
C GLY A 232 19.77 7.69 1.34
N GLU A 233 19.25 8.45 0.40
CA GLU A 233 17.82 8.58 0.15
C GLU A 233 17.32 7.41 -0.68
N ILE A 234 16.23 6.78 -0.22
CA ILE A 234 15.55 5.71 -0.97
C ILE A 234 14.78 6.35 -2.13
N CYS A 235 15.12 5.99 -3.35
CA CYS A 235 14.46 6.49 -4.53
C CYS A 235 13.87 5.37 -5.37
N GLN A 236 12.74 5.64 -6.04
CA GLN A 236 12.03 4.67 -6.86
C GLN A 236 11.83 5.17 -8.29
N SER A 237 11.95 4.25 -9.24
CA SER A 237 11.50 4.42 -10.62
C SER A 237 10.62 3.22 -11.01
N GLY A 238 9.35 3.46 -11.32
CA GLY A 238 8.41 2.39 -11.64
C GLY A 238 7.07 2.91 -12.16
N PRO A 239 6.24 2.02 -12.73
CA PRO A 239 4.98 2.40 -13.37
C PRO A 239 3.93 2.95 -12.37
N GLY A 240 4.03 2.61 -11.06
CA GLY A 240 3.13 3.11 -10.03
C GLY A 240 3.36 4.56 -9.63
N THR A 241 4.46 5.18 -10.08
CA THR A 241 4.81 6.56 -9.70
C THR A 241 3.72 7.55 -10.11
N MET A 242 3.36 8.45 -9.20
CA MET A 242 2.37 9.52 -9.43
C MET A 242 2.74 10.43 -10.61
N LEU A 243 1.75 11.17 -11.12
CA LEU A 243 2.01 12.27 -12.06
C LEU A 243 2.72 13.45 -11.39
N GLY A 244 2.47 13.65 -10.11
CA GLY A 244 3.00 14.72 -9.30
C GLY A 244 2.01 15.14 -8.22
N TYR A 245 2.35 16.21 -7.51
CA TYR A 245 1.43 16.90 -6.61
C TYR A 245 0.65 17.97 -7.37
N ASP A 246 -0.41 18.49 -6.76
CA ASP A 246 -1.10 19.70 -7.22
C ASP A 246 -0.18 20.94 -7.25
N ASN A 247 0.86 20.94 -6.43
CA ASN A 247 1.90 21.96 -6.36
C ASN A 247 3.10 21.56 -7.23
N LYS A 248 3.35 22.35 -8.30
CA LYS A 248 4.45 22.10 -9.23
C LYS A 248 5.83 22.07 -8.54
N LYS A 249 6.11 23.00 -7.62
CA LYS A 249 7.41 23.03 -6.92
C LYS A 249 7.63 21.78 -6.08
N ALA A 250 6.58 21.30 -5.41
CA ALA A 250 6.63 20.04 -4.67
C ALA A 250 6.87 18.85 -5.59
N THR A 251 6.25 18.84 -6.77
CA THR A 251 6.45 17.82 -7.80
C THR A 251 7.90 17.80 -8.29
N ASP A 252 8.44 18.98 -8.67
CA ASP A 252 9.82 19.09 -9.19
C ASP A 252 10.87 18.68 -8.14
N ASN A 253 10.56 18.81 -6.86
CA ASN A 253 11.43 18.34 -5.78
C ASN A 253 11.35 16.82 -5.56
N ALA A 254 10.17 16.23 -5.75
CA ALA A 254 9.94 14.81 -5.50
C ALA A 254 10.22 13.92 -6.72
N ILE A 255 9.95 14.39 -7.93
CA ILE A 255 10.18 13.63 -9.17
C ILE A 255 11.26 14.33 -9.97
N LYS A 256 12.40 13.66 -10.13
CA LYS A 256 13.54 14.18 -10.88
C LYS A 256 13.86 13.29 -12.08
N LEU A 257 14.19 13.89 -13.20
CA LEU A 257 14.77 13.20 -14.34
C LEU A 257 16.28 13.15 -14.14
N HIS A 258 16.83 11.96 -13.94
CA HIS A 258 18.26 11.75 -13.79
C HIS A 258 18.97 11.61 -15.14
N SER A 259 20.30 11.67 -15.10
CA SER A 259 21.18 11.52 -16.27
C SER A 259 21.08 10.15 -16.96
N ASP A 260 20.57 9.11 -16.24
CA ASP A 260 20.25 7.79 -16.79
C ASP A 260 18.98 7.78 -17.67
N GLY A 261 18.30 8.90 -17.81
CA GLY A 261 17.06 9.08 -18.57
C GLY A 261 15.80 8.59 -17.85
N LYS A 262 15.90 8.11 -16.61
CA LYS A 262 14.73 7.68 -15.81
C LYS A 262 14.21 8.81 -14.94
N LYS A 263 12.90 8.78 -14.69
CA LYS A 263 12.28 9.59 -13.65
C LYS A 263 12.36 8.85 -12.33
N TRP A 264 12.95 9.46 -11.35
CA TRP A 264 13.08 8.96 -10.00
C TRP A 264 12.17 9.72 -9.04
N LEU A 265 11.40 8.98 -8.27
CA LEU A 265 10.70 9.48 -7.11
C LEU A 265 11.67 9.50 -5.92
N HIS A 266 11.96 10.66 -5.41
CA HIS A 266 12.71 10.91 -4.19
C HIS A 266 11.72 10.87 -3.02
N THR A 267 11.83 9.85 -2.16
CA THR A 267 10.84 9.64 -1.09
C THR A 267 11.03 10.57 0.09
N GLY A 268 12.27 11.00 0.31
CA GLY A 268 12.70 11.69 1.52
C GLY A 268 13.08 10.73 2.67
N ASP A 269 12.85 9.44 2.50
CA ASP A 269 13.18 8.41 3.49
C ASP A 269 14.65 8.02 3.34
N ILE A 270 15.32 7.78 4.47
CA ILE A 270 16.73 7.40 4.51
C ILE A 270 16.84 5.90 4.76
N GLY A 271 17.76 5.28 4.04
CA GLY A 271 17.99 3.85 4.17
C GLY A 271 19.24 3.40 3.43
N TYR A 272 19.39 2.10 3.31
CA TYR A 272 20.46 1.48 2.51
C TYR A 272 19.95 0.18 1.87
N MET A 273 20.69 -0.30 0.90
CA MET A 273 20.44 -1.59 0.24
C MET A 273 21.64 -2.49 0.42
N THR A 274 21.42 -3.77 0.68
CA THR A 274 22.45 -4.80 0.76
C THR A 274 22.70 -5.43 -0.60
N GLU A 275 23.81 -6.19 -0.74
CA GLU A 275 24.20 -6.83 -2.02
C GLU A 275 23.15 -7.81 -2.57
N ASP A 276 22.32 -8.39 -1.73
CA ASP A 276 21.21 -9.28 -2.12
C ASP A 276 19.92 -8.52 -2.48
N GLY A 277 19.96 -7.19 -2.51
CA GLY A 277 18.84 -6.32 -2.87
C GLY A 277 17.85 -6.05 -1.73
N THR A 278 18.16 -6.45 -0.49
CA THR A 278 17.32 -6.12 0.66
C THR A 278 17.46 -4.66 1.04
N ILE A 279 16.34 -3.99 1.24
CA ILE A 279 16.25 -2.58 1.59
C ILE A 279 16.00 -2.45 3.09
N PHE A 280 16.72 -1.54 3.71
CA PHE A 280 16.57 -1.16 5.12
C PHE A 280 16.23 0.33 5.20
N GLU A 281 15.08 0.66 5.78
CA GLU A 281 14.62 2.01 6.12
C GLU A 281 15.00 2.31 7.59
N LEU A 282 15.37 3.57 7.90
CA LEU A 282 15.82 4.01 9.22
C LEU A 282 14.89 5.00 9.90
#